data_9ab5abceeefeba36ff55adb9907775fb
#
_entry.id   9ab5abceeefeba36ff55adb9907775fb
#
_cell.length_a   1.000
_cell.length_b   1.000
_cell.length_c   1.000
_cell.angle_alpha   90.00
_cell.angle_beta   90.00
_cell.angle_gamma   90.00
#
_symmetry.space_group_name_H-M   'P 1'
#
loop_
_entity.id
_entity.type
_entity.pdbx_description
1 polymer ?
#
loop_
_entity_poly.entity_id
_entity_poly.type
_entity_poly.pdbx_seq_one_letter_code
_entity_poly.pdbx_strand_id
1 'polypeptide(L)' 'TGTTVQDGRKSPKQTNWKVTVRYDNGQYATFDQSDEPSVRKGDKVRVAEGRVQPL' A
#
# COMPACT_ATOMS: atom_id res chain seq x y z
N THR A 1 9.24 -12.85 -4.86
CA THR A 1 9.20 -11.51 -4.29
C THR A 1 7.76 -11.04 -4.22
N GLY A 2 7.12 -11.27 -3.09
CA GLY A 2 5.75 -10.84 -2.89
C GLY A 2 5.69 -9.67 -1.92
N THR A 3 5.01 -8.63 -2.35
CA THR A 3 4.63 -7.55 -1.44
C THR A 3 3.12 -7.65 -1.27
N THR A 4 2.67 -7.74 -0.04
CA THR A 4 1.27 -7.95 0.28
C THR A 4 0.73 -6.72 1.00
N VAL A 5 -0.45 -6.27 0.61
CA VAL A 5 -1.11 -5.15 1.28
C VAL A 5 -1.60 -5.61 2.65
N GLN A 6 -1.19 -4.88 3.69
CA GLN A 6 -1.64 -5.15 5.06
C GLN A 6 -2.81 -4.25 5.45
N ASP A 7 -2.81 -3.00 4.98
CA ASP A 7 -3.86 -2.07 5.32
C ASP A 7 -3.88 -0.93 4.32
N GLY A 8 -5.06 -0.39 4.11
CA GLY A 8 -5.23 0.80 3.28
C GLY A 8 -6.31 1.67 3.91
N ARG A 9 -5.92 2.85 4.37
CA ARG A 9 -6.82 3.77 5.06
C ARG A 9 -6.73 5.17 4.50
N LYS A 10 -7.85 5.85 4.53
CA LYS A 10 -7.88 7.28 4.26
C LYS A 10 -7.62 8.02 5.57
N SER A 11 -6.72 9.00 5.52
CA SER A 11 -6.45 9.84 6.68
C SER A 11 -7.69 10.68 6.99
N PRO A 12 -8.16 10.73 8.26
CA PRO A 12 -9.41 11.39 8.60
C PRO A 12 -9.41 12.90 8.39
N LYS A 13 -8.24 13.53 8.37
CA LYS A 13 -8.11 14.98 8.23
C LYS A 13 -7.41 15.38 6.93
N GLN A 14 -7.18 14.43 6.03
CA GLN A 14 -6.48 14.67 4.77
C GLN A 14 -7.16 13.89 3.67
N THR A 15 -6.86 14.27 2.44
CA THR A 15 -7.38 13.56 1.27
C THR A 15 -6.48 12.43 0.83
N ASN A 16 -5.37 12.21 1.52
CA ASN A 16 -4.40 11.19 1.16
C ASN A 16 -4.80 9.83 1.72
N TRP A 17 -4.44 8.79 0.98
CA TRP A 17 -4.61 7.41 1.39
C TRP A 17 -3.28 6.85 1.88
N LYS A 18 -3.33 6.15 2.99
CA LYS A 18 -2.15 5.53 3.56
C LYS A 18 -2.24 4.02 3.35
N VAL A 19 -1.29 3.48 2.63
CA VAL A 19 -1.25 2.04 2.30
C VAL A 19 -0.04 1.43 2.98
N THR A 20 -0.29 0.45 3.83
CA THR A 20 0.78 -0.30 4.49
C THR A 20 0.94 -1.64 3.80
N VAL A 21 2.17 -1.95 3.42
CA VAL A 21 2.49 -3.20 2.74
C VAL A 21 3.54 -3.96 3.52
N ARG A 22 3.55 -5.27 3.32
CA ARG A 22 4.55 -6.15 3.91
C ARG A 22 5.35 -6.79 2.79
N TYR A 23 6.66 -6.65 2.86
CA TYR A 23 7.57 -7.29 1.94
C TYR A 23 7.76 -8.77 2.30
N ASP A 24 8.23 -9.55 1.34
CA ASP A 24 8.47 -10.97 1.54
C ASP A 24 9.59 -11.26 2.56
N ASN A 25 10.42 -10.26 2.84
CA ASN A 25 11.46 -10.38 3.87
C ASN A 25 10.94 -10.07 5.28
N GLY A 26 9.64 -9.80 5.42
CA GLY A 26 9.03 -9.53 6.71
C GLY A 26 9.01 -8.07 7.12
N GLN A 27 9.55 -7.17 6.32
CA GLN A 27 9.54 -5.75 6.64
C GLN A 27 8.25 -5.09 6.17
N TYR A 28 7.91 -4.00 6.82
CA TYR A 28 6.71 -3.21 6.50
C TYR A 28 7.12 -1.86 5.96
N ALA A 29 6.28 -1.33 5.09
CA ALA A 29 6.45 0.03 4.59
C ALA A 29 5.07 0.67 4.44
N THR A 30 5.00 1.99 4.63
CA THR A 30 3.76 2.73 4.48
C THR A 30 3.97 3.78 3.40
N PHE A 31 3.00 3.88 2.50
CA PHE A 31 3.03 4.83 1.40
C PHE A 31 1.80 5.69 1.44
N ASP A 32 1.98 6.98 1.18
CA ASP A 32 0.87 7.92 1.06
C ASP A 32 0.63 8.20 -0.43
N GLN A 33 -0.64 8.20 -0.81
CA GLN A 33 -1.03 8.56 -2.16
C GLN A 33 -2.32 9.36 -2.14
N SER A 34 -2.49 10.23 -3.15
CA SER A 34 -3.66 11.10 -3.21
C SER A 34 -4.89 10.39 -3.74
N ASP A 35 -4.70 9.29 -4.46
CA ASP A 35 -5.80 8.55 -5.06
C ASP A 35 -6.14 7.32 -4.23
N GLU A 36 -7.40 6.92 -4.28
CA GLU A 36 -7.81 5.69 -3.64
C GLU A 36 -7.07 4.50 -4.24
N PRO A 37 -6.42 3.67 -3.39
CA PRO A 37 -5.73 2.50 -3.89
C PRO A 37 -6.73 1.48 -4.45
N SER A 38 -6.38 0.89 -5.57
CA SER A 38 -7.20 -0.16 -6.19
C SER A 38 -6.98 -1.54 -5.57
N VAL A 39 -6.11 -1.62 -4.58
CA VAL A 39 -5.75 -2.87 -3.93
C VAL A 39 -6.41 -2.96 -2.56
N ARG A 40 -6.57 -4.18 -2.08
CA ARG A 40 -7.20 -4.47 -0.79
C ARG A 40 -6.25 -5.25 0.09
N LYS A 41 -6.58 -5.31 1.37
CA LYS A 41 -5.84 -6.12 2.32
C LYS A 41 -5.72 -7.56 1.83
N GLY A 42 -4.51 -8.07 1.81
CA GLY A 42 -4.22 -9.42 1.34
C GLY A 42 -3.85 -9.50 -0.13
N ASP A 43 -4.03 -8.43 -0.88
CA ASP A 43 -3.67 -8.42 -2.29
C ASP A 43 -2.16 -8.32 -2.45
N LYS A 44 -1.65 -9.00 -3.46
CA LYS A 44 -0.26 -8.87 -3.84
C LYS A 44 -0.09 -7.66 -4.73
N VAL A 45 0.96 -6.90 -4.46
CA VAL A 45 1.20 -5.65 -5.14
C VAL A 45 2.67 -5.51 -5.50
N ARG A 46 2.93 -4.53 -6.32
CA ARG A 46 4.26 -4.13 -6.71
C ARG A 46 4.50 -2.71 -6.25
N VAL A 47 5.64 -2.47 -5.64
CA VAL A 47 6.04 -1.13 -5.23
C VAL A 47 7.05 -0.59 -6.22
N ALA A 48 6.74 0.54 -6.82
CA ALA A 48 7.61 1.20 -7.78
C ALA A 48 7.47 2.71 -7.61
N GLU A 49 8.59 3.39 -7.53
CA GLU A 49 8.64 4.86 -7.45
C GLU A 49 7.81 5.43 -6.29
N GLY A 50 7.80 4.74 -5.15
CA GLY A 50 7.05 5.16 -3.99
C GLY A 50 5.56 4.96 -4.10
N ARG A 51 5.10 4.18 -5.06
CA ARG A 51 3.68 3.88 -5.28
C ARG A 51 3.43 2.40 -5.20
N VAL A 52 2.26 2.07 -4.69
CA VAL A 52 1.79 0.69 -4.63
C VAL A 52 0.90 0.44 -5.84
N GLN A 53 1.25 -0.57 -6.63
CA GLN A 53 0.52 -0.90 -7.84
C GLN A 53 0.03 -2.35 -7.76
N PRO A 54 -1.14 -2.66 -8.29
CA PRO A 54 -1.60 -4.04 -8.38
C PRO A 54 -0.73 -4.82 -9.36
N LEU A 55 -0.54 -6.08 -9.04
CA LEU A 55 0.17 -6.98 -9.95
C LEU A 55 -0.69 -7.35 -11.15
#